data_4aae677b3982c91abac38f2916c2fe16
#
_entry.id   4aae677b3982c91abac38f2916c2fe16
#
_cell.length_a   1.000
_cell.length_b   1.000
_cell.length_c   1.000
_cell.angle_alpha   90.00
_cell.angle_beta   90.00
_cell.angle_gamma   90.00
#
_symmetry.space_group_name_H-M   'P 1'
#
loop_
_entity.id
_entity.type
_entity.pdbx_description
1 polymer ?
#
loop_
_entity_poly.entity_id
_entity_poly.type
_entity_poly.pdbx_seq_one_letter_code
_entity_poly.pdbx_strand_id
1 'polypeptide(L)'
;FGQGTKEDDLTPTVVNGSIPPNKSDLTRFYIANNDGSNGHKFLYLAWERTNTLGSANMDFEINKLAQPDMTTPGTKNVGATRSPGDLLIRYDFGGSGAPVLSLVKWLTGATDGAVSGDCNASGGTLPCWGAVPADDSKDGINDNQIDLSAAGFADGAVNVLCNGANKCNDTIHDPIANVDLPSATFGEAAIDLTAAGVFPAGQ
;
A
#
# COMPACT_ATOMS: atom_id res chain seq x y z
N PHE A 1 7.70 -9.70 6.20
CA PHE A 1 7.64 -10.95 5.42
C PHE A 1 9.00 -11.64 5.42
N GLY A 2 9.02 -12.96 5.14
CA GLY A 2 10.25 -13.74 5.10
C GLY A 2 11.14 -13.37 3.92
N GLN A 3 12.44 -13.56 4.07
CA GLN A 3 13.39 -13.37 2.98
C GLN A 3 13.06 -14.33 1.84
N GLY A 4 12.98 -13.80 0.62
CA GLY A 4 12.57 -14.54 -0.58
C GLY A 4 11.07 -14.65 -0.79
N THR A 5 10.23 -14.19 0.14
CA THR A 5 8.79 -14.04 -0.07
C THR A 5 8.56 -12.97 -1.14
N LYS A 6 7.75 -13.30 -2.11
CA LYS A 6 7.38 -12.39 -3.20
C LYS A 6 5.97 -11.87 -2.99
N GLU A 7 5.71 -10.71 -3.56
CA GLU A 7 4.40 -10.08 -3.53
C GLU A 7 3.29 -11.00 -4.05
N ASP A 8 3.57 -11.78 -5.09
CA ASP A 8 2.61 -12.72 -5.71
C ASP A 8 2.55 -14.10 -5.03
N ASP A 9 3.28 -14.33 -3.93
CA ASP A 9 3.19 -15.61 -3.24
C ASP A 9 1.77 -15.81 -2.67
N LEU A 10 1.17 -16.96 -2.94
CA LEU A 10 -0.17 -17.31 -2.44
C LEU A 10 -0.25 -17.25 -0.91
N THR A 11 0.84 -17.59 -0.25
CA THR A 11 0.93 -17.62 1.21
C THR A 11 2.26 -16.99 1.63
N PRO A 12 2.33 -15.65 1.67
CA PRO A 12 3.55 -14.97 2.07
C PRO A 12 3.92 -15.34 3.50
N THR A 13 5.17 -15.73 3.73
CA THR A 13 5.61 -16.15 5.05
C THR A 13 6.03 -14.97 5.91
N VAL A 14 5.74 -15.07 7.22
CA VAL A 14 6.22 -14.16 8.25
C VAL A 14 7.31 -14.87 9.05
N VAL A 15 8.44 -14.24 9.20
CA VAL A 15 9.58 -14.80 9.96
C VAL A 15 10.17 -13.75 10.90
N ASN A 16 10.80 -14.23 11.97
CA ASN A 16 11.57 -13.37 12.84
C ASN A 16 12.97 -13.13 12.27
N GLY A 17 13.46 -11.88 12.36
CA GLY A 17 14.84 -11.53 12.05
C GLY A 17 15.19 -11.31 10.59
N SER A 18 14.22 -11.20 9.71
CA SER A 18 14.45 -10.64 8.39
C SER A 18 14.55 -9.11 8.53
N ILE A 19 15.70 -8.55 8.17
CA ILE A 19 15.91 -7.11 8.23
C ILE A 19 15.61 -6.56 6.84
N PRO A 20 14.57 -5.73 6.67
CA PRO A 20 14.32 -5.06 5.40
C PRO A 20 15.48 -4.10 5.08
N PRO A 21 15.63 -3.66 3.82
CA PRO A 21 16.56 -2.59 3.50
C PRO A 21 16.28 -1.38 4.40
N ASN A 22 17.32 -0.75 4.95
CA ASN A 22 17.19 0.36 5.90
C ASN A 22 16.23 1.46 5.45
N LYS A 23 16.13 1.71 4.15
CA LYS A 23 15.22 2.71 3.58
C LYS A 23 13.73 2.35 3.66
N SER A 24 13.41 1.07 3.88
CA SER A 24 12.05 0.54 4.01
C SER A 24 11.81 -0.09 5.39
N ASP A 25 12.68 0.17 6.36
CA ASP A 25 12.56 -0.35 7.73
C ASP A 25 11.57 0.50 8.51
N LEU A 26 10.33 0.00 8.63
CA LEU A 26 9.23 0.69 9.30
C LEU A 26 9.36 0.57 10.82
N THR A 27 9.19 1.68 11.50
CA THR A 27 9.06 1.73 12.96
C THR A 27 7.63 1.67 13.41
N ARG A 28 6.73 2.28 12.61
CA ARG A 28 5.29 2.32 12.87
C ARG A 28 4.51 2.40 11.58
N PHE A 29 3.26 1.97 11.67
CA PHE A 29 2.24 2.29 10.68
C PHE A 29 0.94 2.66 11.39
N TYR A 30 0.14 3.45 10.71
CA TYR A 30 -1.17 3.89 11.19
C TYR A 30 -2.20 3.61 10.13
N ILE A 31 -3.39 3.19 10.57
CA ILE A 31 -4.53 2.97 9.70
C ILE A 31 -5.78 3.51 10.37
N ALA A 32 -6.57 4.24 9.61
CA ALA A 32 -7.87 4.74 10.04
C ALA A 32 -8.85 4.70 8.85
N ASN A 33 -10.13 4.69 9.14
CA ASN A 33 -11.17 4.83 8.13
C ASN A 33 -12.25 5.81 8.59
N ASN A 34 -12.98 6.34 7.63
CA ASN A 34 -14.08 7.26 7.88
C ASN A 34 -15.12 7.14 6.76
N ASP A 35 -16.39 7.28 7.14
CA ASP A 35 -17.48 7.49 6.20
C ASP A 35 -17.61 9.00 5.94
N GLY A 36 -17.33 9.41 4.73
CA GLY A 36 -17.49 10.80 4.31
C GLY A 36 -18.95 11.23 4.30
N SER A 37 -19.20 12.53 4.45
CA SER A 37 -20.55 13.11 4.42
C SER A 37 -21.26 12.91 3.07
N ASN A 38 -20.51 12.57 2.02
CA ASN A 38 -21.00 12.25 0.67
C ASN A 38 -21.34 10.77 0.47
N GLY A 39 -21.24 9.93 1.53
CA GLY A 39 -21.45 8.49 1.47
C GLY A 39 -20.26 7.69 0.91
N HIS A 40 -19.12 8.35 0.70
CA HIS A 40 -17.89 7.68 0.31
C HIS A 40 -17.17 7.12 1.53
N LYS A 41 -16.43 6.05 1.31
CA LYS A 41 -15.58 5.41 2.31
C LYS A 41 -14.13 5.80 2.08
N PHE A 42 -13.53 6.38 3.11
CA PHE A 42 -12.13 6.80 3.06
C PHE A 42 -11.26 5.90 3.92
N LEU A 43 -10.07 5.62 3.42
CA LEU A 43 -9.00 4.95 4.14
C LEU A 43 -7.84 5.94 4.30
N TYR A 44 -7.32 6.02 5.51
CA TYR A 44 -6.12 6.80 5.83
C TYR A 44 -5.02 5.86 6.25
N LEU A 45 -3.88 6.02 5.62
CA LEU A 45 -2.68 5.24 5.90
C LEU A 45 -1.54 6.20 6.26
N ALA A 46 -0.71 5.79 7.21
CA ALA A 46 0.54 6.50 7.46
C ALA A 46 1.62 5.52 7.92
N TRP A 47 2.87 5.90 7.72
CA TRP A 47 4.04 5.11 8.06
C TRP A 47 5.18 5.98 8.57
N GLU A 48 5.99 5.39 9.44
CA GLU A 48 7.28 5.92 9.88
C GLU A 48 8.38 4.93 9.56
N ARG A 49 9.55 5.44 9.16
CA ARG A 49 10.74 4.62 8.89
C ARG A 49 11.97 5.15 9.62
N THR A 50 12.95 4.27 9.85
CA THR A 50 14.17 4.61 10.60
C THR A 50 15.14 5.50 9.82
N ASN A 51 15.09 5.51 8.49
CA ASN A 51 16.12 6.10 7.67
C ASN A 51 15.57 7.14 6.69
N THR A 52 16.35 8.20 6.48
CA THR A 52 16.02 9.32 5.58
C THR A 52 16.47 9.09 4.13
N LEU A 53 17.18 8.00 3.83
CA LEU A 53 17.84 7.79 2.54
C LEU A 53 16.91 7.17 1.47
N GLY A 54 16.90 7.81 0.30
CA GLY A 54 16.46 7.26 -0.97
C GLY A 54 14.95 7.00 -1.10
N SER A 55 14.62 6.43 -2.25
CA SER A 55 13.27 5.95 -2.55
C SER A 55 12.86 4.78 -1.65
N ALA A 56 11.58 4.67 -1.38
CA ALA A 56 11.00 3.57 -0.64
C ALA A 56 9.65 3.18 -1.24
N ASN A 57 9.33 1.91 -1.12
CA ASN A 57 8.03 1.36 -1.43
C ASN A 57 7.47 0.77 -0.12
N MET A 58 6.23 1.10 0.21
CA MET A 58 5.50 0.59 1.37
C MET A 58 4.17 0.03 0.88
N ASP A 59 3.96 -1.25 1.13
CA ASP A 59 2.76 -1.95 0.72
C ASP A 59 1.85 -2.20 1.91
N PHE A 60 0.57 -1.89 1.75
CA PHE A 60 -0.47 -2.13 2.74
C PHE A 60 -1.43 -3.19 2.20
N GLU A 61 -1.28 -4.42 2.68
CA GLU A 61 -2.17 -5.52 2.33
C GLU A 61 -3.37 -5.56 3.28
N ILE A 62 -4.58 -5.55 2.72
CA ILE A 62 -5.84 -5.57 3.45
C ILE A 62 -6.61 -6.83 3.05
N ASN A 63 -6.67 -7.78 3.97
CA ASN A 63 -7.35 -9.06 3.75
C ASN A 63 -8.79 -9.01 4.28
N LYS A 64 -9.74 -9.52 3.49
CA LYS A 64 -11.16 -9.58 3.85
C LYS A 64 -11.46 -10.63 4.92
N LEU A 65 -10.69 -11.70 4.94
CA LEU A 65 -10.88 -12.79 5.90
C LEU A 65 -9.95 -12.63 7.09
N ALA A 66 -10.42 -13.10 8.25
CA ALA A 66 -9.58 -13.17 9.43
C ALA A 66 -8.33 -14.01 9.15
N GLN A 67 -7.18 -13.44 9.47
CA GLN A 67 -5.90 -14.11 9.27
C GLN A 67 -5.49 -14.92 10.51
N PRO A 68 -4.67 -15.97 10.36
CA PRO A 68 -4.11 -16.66 11.50
C PRO A 68 -3.23 -15.71 12.33
N ASP A 69 -3.04 -16.02 13.61
CA ASP A 69 -2.15 -15.25 14.46
C ASP A 69 -0.70 -15.30 13.94
N MET A 70 -0.28 -14.19 13.35
CA MET A 70 1.08 -14.01 12.82
C MET A 70 2.00 -13.29 13.82
N THR A 71 1.50 -12.98 15.01
CA THR A 71 2.25 -12.20 16.03
C THR A 71 3.08 -13.07 16.94
N THR A 72 2.76 -14.36 17.04
CA THR A 72 3.49 -15.28 17.92
C THR A 72 4.89 -15.57 17.39
N PRO A 73 5.97 -15.15 18.08
CA PRO A 73 7.34 -15.43 17.69
C PRO A 73 7.58 -16.93 17.53
N GLY A 74 8.19 -17.34 16.43
CA GLY A 74 8.58 -18.73 16.18
C GLY A 74 7.55 -19.57 15.42
N THR A 75 6.37 -19.09 15.12
CA THR A 75 5.46 -19.70 14.13
C THR A 75 6.05 -19.49 12.74
N LYS A 76 6.93 -20.39 12.34
CA LYS A 76 7.49 -20.40 10.99
C LYS A 76 6.38 -20.79 10.02
N ASN A 77 6.27 -20.04 8.93
CA ASN A 77 5.41 -20.32 7.78
C ASN A 77 3.90 -20.15 8.02
N VAL A 78 3.51 -19.34 8.99
CA VAL A 78 2.13 -18.84 9.02
C VAL A 78 2.12 -17.60 8.13
N GLY A 79 1.56 -17.73 6.95
CA GLY A 79 1.40 -16.62 6.02
C GLY A 79 -0.05 -16.15 5.98
N ALA A 80 -0.25 -14.94 5.49
CA ALA A 80 -1.58 -14.49 5.14
C ALA A 80 -2.18 -15.42 4.09
N THR A 81 -3.43 -15.84 4.30
CA THR A 81 -4.19 -16.56 3.28
C THR A 81 -4.99 -15.54 2.50
N ARG A 82 -4.61 -15.33 1.26
CA ARG A 82 -5.26 -14.39 0.35
C ARG A 82 -6.54 -14.95 -0.22
N SER A 83 -7.54 -14.10 -0.36
CA SER A 83 -8.83 -14.41 -0.95
C SER A 83 -9.18 -13.44 -2.09
N PRO A 84 -10.02 -13.86 -3.07
CA PRO A 84 -10.38 -12.97 -4.18
C PRO A 84 -10.88 -11.62 -3.72
N GLY A 85 -10.26 -10.56 -4.24
CA GLY A 85 -10.57 -9.17 -3.93
C GLY A 85 -9.98 -8.66 -2.62
N ASP A 86 -9.01 -9.33 -2.01
CA ASP A 86 -8.11 -8.71 -1.05
C ASP A 86 -7.37 -7.57 -1.76
N LEU A 87 -6.97 -6.54 -1.03
CA LEU A 87 -6.41 -5.33 -1.57
C LEU A 87 -4.93 -5.21 -1.22
N LEU A 88 -4.14 -4.72 -2.16
CA LEU A 88 -2.79 -4.25 -1.91
C LEU A 88 -2.69 -2.80 -2.38
N ILE A 89 -2.45 -1.90 -1.45
CA ILE A 89 -2.18 -0.49 -1.72
C ILE A 89 -0.68 -0.31 -1.69
N ARG A 90 -0.14 0.15 -2.81
CA ARG A 90 1.27 0.47 -2.97
C ARG A 90 1.47 1.95 -2.80
N TYR A 91 2.44 2.29 -1.99
CA TYR A 91 2.84 3.66 -1.72
C TYR A 91 4.29 3.83 -2.16
N ASP A 92 4.48 4.36 -3.37
CA ASP A 92 5.79 4.56 -3.96
C ASP A 92 6.30 5.98 -3.72
N PHE A 93 7.39 6.07 -2.99
CA PHE A 93 8.10 7.33 -2.74
C PHE A 93 9.44 7.35 -3.46
N GLY A 94 9.57 8.20 -4.47
CA GLY A 94 10.79 8.33 -5.27
C GLY A 94 11.96 9.07 -4.61
N GLY A 95 11.85 9.39 -3.32
CA GLY A 95 12.89 10.13 -2.55
C GLY A 95 12.73 11.64 -2.60
N SER A 96 11.88 12.17 -3.46
CA SER A 96 11.52 13.59 -3.55
C SER A 96 10.18 13.73 -4.25
N GLY A 97 9.42 14.79 -3.91
CA GLY A 97 8.12 15.05 -4.48
C GLY A 97 6.97 14.30 -3.80
N ALA A 98 5.80 14.32 -4.42
CA ALA A 98 4.64 13.58 -3.95
C ALA A 98 4.83 12.07 -4.19
N PRO A 99 4.33 11.22 -3.29
CA PRO A 99 4.29 9.78 -3.54
C PRO A 99 3.29 9.45 -4.65
N VAL A 100 3.50 8.30 -5.28
CA VAL A 100 2.53 7.70 -6.21
C VAL A 100 1.83 6.55 -5.51
N LEU A 101 0.51 6.56 -5.54
CA LEU A 101 -0.31 5.52 -4.96
C LEU A 101 -1.03 4.73 -6.05
N SER A 102 -0.97 3.42 -5.92
CA SER A 102 -1.72 2.49 -6.77
C SER A 102 -2.39 1.40 -5.93
N LEU A 103 -3.38 0.74 -6.51
CA LEU A 103 -4.13 -0.33 -5.88
C LEU A 103 -4.25 -1.50 -6.85
N VAL A 104 -4.00 -2.70 -6.33
CA VAL A 104 -4.28 -3.96 -7.02
C VAL A 104 -5.15 -4.85 -6.12
N LYS A 105 -5.86 -5.79 -6.75
CA LYS A 105 -6.71 -6.78 -6.09
C LYS A 105 -6.13 -8.16 -6.27
N TRP A 106 -6.32 -9.04 -5.28
CA TRP A 106 -5.97 -10.44 -5.43
C TRP A 106 -6.96 -11.13 -6.37
N LEU A 107 -6.45 -11.62 -7.48
CA LEU A 107 -7.20 -12.23 -8.58
C LEU A 107 -6.95 -13.74 -8.60
N THR A 108 -8.01 -14.53 -8.78
CA THR A 108 -7.90 -16.00 -8.78
C THR A 108 -8.49 -16.64 -10.05
N GLY A 109 -9.31 -15.90 -10.79
CA GLY A 109 -10.05 -16.40 -11.95
C GLY A 109 -11.25 -17.27 -11.61
N ALA A 110 -11.36 -17.73 -10.37
CA ALA A 110 -12.42 -18.67 -9.97
C ALA A 110 -13.79 -18.00 -9.76
N THR A 111 -13.78 -16.78 -9.19
CA THR A 111 -15.03 -16.07 -8.82
C THR A 111 -15.04 -14.62 -9.29
N ASP A 112 -13.91 -14.09 -9.69
CA ASP A 112 -13.70 -12.70 -10.09
C ASP A 112 -13.68 -12.50 -11.62
N GLY A 113 -13.69 -13.60 -12.38
CA GLY A 113 -13.66 -13.57 -13.84
C GLY A 113 -12.30 -13.18 -14.42
N ALA A 114 -11.27 -13.07 -13.58
CA ALA A 114 -9.94 -12.66 -13.99
C ALA A 114 -9.25 -13.69 -14.89
N VAL A 115 -8.42 -13.20 -15.77
CA VAL A 115 -7.52 -14.00 -16.62
C VAL A 115 -6.07 -13.59 -16.36
N SER A 116 -5.11 -14.41 -16.79
CA SER A 116 -3.69 -14.11 -16.57
C SER A 116 -3.23 -12.75 -17.12
N GLY A 117 -3.92 -12.23 -18.12
CA GLY A 117 -3.66 -10.90 -18.66
C GLY A 117 -4.01 -9.75 -17.73
N ASP A 118 -4.78 -9.99 -16.67
CA ASP A 118 -5.16 -8.99 -15.67
C ASP A 118 -4.12 -8.88 -14.54
N CYS A 119 -3.12 -9.78 -14.52
CA CYS A 119 -2.03 -9.72 -13.55
C CYS A 119 -1.15 -8.49 -13.78
N ASN A 120 -0.81 -7.78 -12.70
CA ASN A 120 0.07 -6.61 -12.77
C ASN A 120 1.52 -6.99 -13.17
N ALA A 121 2.03 -8.11 -12.67
CA ALA A 121 3.34 -8.59 -13.08
C ALA A 121 3.33 -9.10 -14.52
N SER A 122 4.24 -8.63 -15.36
CA SER A 122 4.39 -9.08 -16.74
C SER A 122 4.61 -10.59 -16.81
N GLY A 123 3.75 -11.29 -17.55
CA GLY A 123 3.77 -12.74 -17.64
C GLY A 123 3.25 -13.46 -16.39
N GLY A 124 2.55 -12.75 -15.53
CA GLY A 124 1.90 -13.29 -14.33
C GLY A 124 0.89 -14.39 -14.66
N THR A 125 0.69 -15.27 -13.73
CA THR A 125 -0.33 -16.34 -13.80
C THR A 125 -1.19 -16.28 -12.55
N LEU A 126 -2.47 -16.57 -12.70
CA LEU A 126 -3.39 -16.64 -11.56
C LEU A 126 -2.99 -17.75 -10.57
N PRO A 127 -3.11 -17.54 -9.26
CA PRO A 127 -3.55 -16.30 -8.64
C PRO A 127 -2.45 -15.22 -8.60
N CYS A 128 -2.83 -13.94 -8.69
CA CYS A 128 -1.89 -12.83 -8.75
C CYS A 128 -2.52 -11.51 -8.25
N TRP A 129 -1.69 -10.52 -8.03
CA TRP A 129 -2.14 -9.14 -7.88
C TRP A 129 -2.40 -8.50 -9.25
N GLY A 130 -3.51 -7.77 -9.37
CA GLY A 130 -3.87 -7.13 -10.64
C GLY A 130 -5.15 -6.30 -10.57
N ALA A 131 -5.70 -5.94 -11.71
CA ALA A 131 -6.96 -5.20 -11.83
C ALA A 131 -7.91 -5.87 -12.83
N VAL A 132 -9.21 -5.89 -12.50
CA VAL A 132 -10.28 -6.33 -13.40
C VAL A 132 -11.39 -5.28 -13.40
N PRO A 133 -11.77 -4.71 -14.52
CA PRO A 133 -11.06 -4.87 -15.80
C PRO A 133 -9.62 -4.36 -15.68
N ALA A 134 -8.75 -4.88 -16.55
CA ALA A 134 -7.41 -4.32 -16.67
C ALA A 134 -7.53 -2.80 -16.73
N ASP A 135 -6.88 -2.10 -15.81
CA ASP A 135 -7.02 -0.66 -15.76
C ASP A 135 -6.37 -0.07 -17.02
N ASP A 136 -7.22 0.59 -17.77
CA ASP A 136 -6.79 1.50 -18.82
C ASP A 136 -6.35 2.78 -18.12
N SER A 137 -5.16 2.73 -17.52
CA SER A 137 -4.63 3.83 -16.75
C SER A 137 -4.69 5.12 -17.56
N LYS A 138 -5.14 6.18 -16.94
CA LYS A 138 -5.23 7.51 -17.56
C LYS A 138 -3.87 8.08 -18.00
N ASP A 139 -2.79 7.41 -17.62
CA ASP A 139 -1.42 7.73 -18.05
C ASP A 139 -1.03 7.05 -19.37
N GLY A 140 -1.90 6.19 -19.92
CA GLY A 140 -1.67 5.47 -21.15
C GLY A 140 -0.78 4.22 -21.01
N ILE A 141 -0.51 3.79 -19.79
CA ILE A 141 0.22 2.56 -19.47
C ILE A 141 -0.80 1.52 -18.99
N ASN A 142 -0.96 0.44 -19.73
CA ASN A 142 -1.77 -0.70 -19.26
C ASN A 142 -0.89 -1.57 -18.37
N ASP A 143 -0.88 -1.31 -17.08
CA ASP A 143 -0.10 -2.02 -16.09
C ASP A 143 -0.94 -2.86 -15.12
N ASN A 144 -2.23 -3.00 -15.41
CA ASN A 144 -3.17 -3.82 -14.64
C ASN A 144 -3.22 -3.47 -13.14
N GLN A 145 -3.24 -2.18 -12.85
CA GLN A 145 -3.42 -1.59 -11.52
C GLN A 145 -4.40 -0.41 -11.61
N ILE A 146 -4.88 0.06 -10.48
CA ILE A 146 -5.66 1.29 -10.37
C ILE A 146 -4.72 2.39 -9.89
N ASP A 147 -4.42 3.36 -10.75
CA ASP A 147 -3.58 4.51 -10.41
C ASP A 147 -4.34 5.53 -9.56
N LEU A 148 -4.34 5.31 -8.26
CA LEU A 148 -5.12 6.11 -7.31
C LEU A 148 -4.76 7.59 -7.37
N SER A 149 -3.47 7.91 -7.45
CA SER A 149 -2.99 9.31 -7.53
C SER A 149 -3.36 9.96 -8.86
N ALA A 150 -3.13 9.27 -9.99
CA ALA A 150 -3.43 9.80 -11.32
C ALA A 150 -4.93 9.97 -11.56
N ALA A 151 -5.74 9.06 -11.01
CA ALA A 151 -7.20 9.15 -11.07
C ALA A 151 -7.81 10.20 -10.12
N GLY A 152 -7.03 10.74 -9.19
CA GLY A 152 -7.51 11.67 -8.15
C GLY A 152 -8.33 10.98 -7.06
N PHE A 153 -8.15 9.67 -6.87
CA PHE A 153 -8.81 8.88 -5.82
C PHE A 153 -7.98 8.81 -4.54
N ALA A 154 -6.73 9.23 -4.59
CA ALA A 154 -5.87 9.34 -3.43
C ALA A 154 -5.02 10.60 -3.48
N ASP A 155 -4.72 11.11 -2.30
CA ASP A 155 -3.72 12.14 -2.07
C ASP A 155 -2.75 11.65 -1.01
N GLY A 156 -1.46 11.87 -1.24
CA GLY A 156 -0.41 11.41 -0.36
C GLY A 156 0.70 12.43 -0.21
N ALA A 157 1.32 12.41 0.97
CA ALA A 157 2.41 13.31 1.31
C ALA A 157 3.52 12.59 2.07
N VAL A 158 4.73 13.11 1.95
CA VAL A 158 5.88 12.71 2.74
C VAL A 158 6.50 13.99 3.33
N ASN A 159 6.96 13.93 4.56
CA ASN A 159 7.66 15.05 5.21
C ASN A 159 9.06 15.25 4.61
N VAL A 160 9.11 15.80 3.41
CA VAL A 160 10.36 16.09 2.69
C VAL A 160 10.76 17.55 2.80
N LEU A 161 12.07 17.82 2.69
CA LEU A 161 12.58 19.20 2.56
C LEU A 161 11.98 19.85 1.32
N CYS A 162 11.27 20.94 1.50
CA CYS A 162 10.90 21.79 0.40
C CYS A 162 12.10 22.64 0.00
N ASN A 163 12.70 22.33 -1.16
CA ASN A 163 13.74 23.16 -1.77
C ASN A 163 13.10 24.36 -2.44
N GLY A 164 13.25 25.52 -1.85
CA GLY A 164 12.74 26.79 -2.40
C GLY A 164 12.33 27.80 -1.35
N ALA A 165 11.73 28.91 -1.78
CA ALA A 165 11.33 30.04 -0.90
C ALA A 165 10.22 29.66 0.12
N ASN A 166 9.56 28.53 -0.06
CA ASN A 166 8.61 27.99 0.89
C ASN A 166 9.34 27.02 1.81
N LYS A 167 9.63 27.48 3.02
CA LYS A 167 10.14 26.64 4.10
C LYS A 167 9.03 25.66 4.49
N CYS A 168 9.08 24.45 3.99
CA CYS A 168 8.31 23.38 4.57
C CYS A 168 8.96 23.01 5.90
N ASN A 169 8.16 22.90 6.93
CA ASN A 169 8.59 22.34 8.20
C ASN A 169 8.63 20.82 8.00
N ASP A 170 9.77 20.33 7.66
CA ASP A 170 10.09 18.94 7.33
C ASP A 170 10.15 18.02 8.57
N THR A 171 10.16 18.62 9.75
CA THR A 171 10.08 17.89 11.02
C THR A 171 8.63 17.81 11.46
N ILE A 172 8.16 16.59 11.66
CA ILE A 172 6.81 16.28 12.18
C ILE A 172 6.97 15.71 13.59
N HIS A 173 6.16 16.17 14.52
CA HIS A 173 6.11 15.59 15.85
C HIS A 173 5.13 14.42 15.91
N ASP A 174 5.62 13.23 16.24
CA ASP A 174 4.77 12.08 16.58
C ASP A 174 4.31 12.18 18.02
N PRO A 175 3.03 12.48 18.28
CA PRO A 175 2.52 12.64 19.63
C PRO A 175 2.41 11.31 20.39
N ILE A 176 2.43 10.17 19.69
CA ILE A 176 2.32 8.84 20.29
C ILE A 176 3.67 8.39 20.85
N ALA A 177 4.72 8.53 20.07
CA ALA A 177 6.08 8.22 20.51
C ALA A 177 6.73 9.38 21.26
N ASN A 178 6.16 10.59 21.17
CA ASN A 178 6.70 11.83 21.71
C ASN A 178 8.13 12.11 21.18
N VAL A 179 8.30 11.98 19.88
CA VAL A 179 9.57 12.24 19.18
C VAL A 179 9.35 13.09 17.94
N ASP A 180 10.38 13.85 17.56
CA ASP A 180 10.39 14.58 16.32
C ASP A 180 10.93 13.67 15.20
N LEU A 181 10.18 13.54 14.13
CA LEU A 181 10.49 12.71 12.98
C LEU A 181 11.32 13.55 11.97
N PRO A 182 12.51 13.09 11.62
CA PRO A 182 13.32 13.75 10.60
C PRO A 182 12.64 13.78 9.23
N SER A 183 13.10 14.67 8.36
CA SER A 183 12.65 14.75 6.96
C SER A 183 12.73 13.38 6.26
N ALA A 184 11.72 13.09 5.43
CA ALA A 184 11.58 11.87 4.66
C ALA A 184 11.44 10.57 5.49
N THR A 185 11.05 10.67 6.76
CA THR A 185 10.80 9.50 7.62
C THR A 185 9.34 9.26 7.95
N PHE A 186 8.45 10.14 7.53
CA PHE A 186 7.01 9.99 7.69
C PHE A 186 6.28 10.18 6.36
N GLY A 187 5.30 9.36 6.09
CA GLY A 187 4.41 9.51 4.96
C GLY A 187 2.98 9.19 5.34
N GLU A 188 2.04 9.84 4.67
CA GLU A 188 0.61 9.63 4.86
C GLU A 188 -0.12 9.62 3.53
N ALA A 189 -1.31 9.03 3.52
CA ALA A 189 -2.22 9.04 2.38
C ALA A 189 -3.68 9.01 2.83
N ALA A 190 -4.52 9.68 2.06
CA ALA A 190 -5.97 9.59 2.12
C ALA A 190 -6.47 8.99 0.80
N ILE A 191 -7.30 7.95 0.88
CA ILE A 191 -7.75 7.18 -0.28
C ILE A 191 -9.28 7.09 -0.26
N ASP A 192 -9.93 7.50 -1.33
CA ASP A 192 -11.35 7.33 -1.56
C ASP A 192 -11.62 5.95 -2.17
N LEU A 193 -11.90 4.97 -1.31
CA LEU A 193 -12.16 3.59 -1.72
C LEU A 193 -13.45 3.43 -2.52
N THR A 194 -14.40 4.33 -2.37
CA THR A 194 -15.64 4.32 -3.17
C THR A 194 -15.37 4.83 -4.58
N ALA A 195 -14.64 5.93 -4.74
CA ALA A 195 -14.25 6.43 -6.05
C ALA A 195 -13.33 5.44 -6.79
N ALA A 196 -12.46 4.74 -6.06
CA ALA A 196 -11.61 3.67 -6.59
C ALA A 196 -12.37 2.37 -6.94
N GLY A 197 -13.69 2.32 -6.77
CA GLY A 197 -14.50 1.15 -7.10
C GLY A 197 -14.30 -0.06 -6.18
N VAL A 198 -13.78 0.16 -4.96
CA VAL A 198 -13.61 -0.90 -3.96
C VAL A 198 -14.92 -1.19 -3.26
N PHE A 199 -15.66 -0.15 -2.90
CA PHE A 199 -16.98 -0.24 -2.29
C PHE A 199 -18.02 0.46 -3.17
N PRO A 200 -19.23 -0.12 -3.30
CA PRO A 200 -20.33 0.58 -3.96
C PRO A 200 -20.73 1.81 -3.17
N ALA A 201 -21.15 2.85 -3.87
CA ALA A 201 -21.64 4.07 -3.23
C ALA A 201 -22.90 3.79 -2.40
N GLY A 202 -22.95 4.32 -1.18
CA GLY A 202 -24.13 4.24 -0.30
C GLY A 202 -24.26 2.98 0.55
N GLN A 203 -23.19 2.21 0.70
CA GLN A 203 -23.13 1.10 1.68
C GLN A 203 -22.33 1.46 2.91
#